data_e7e5495b39b6b6b55a31a7856597d709
#
_entry.id   e7e5495b39b6b6b55a31a7856597d709
#
_cell.length_a   1.000
_cell.length_b   1.000
_cell.length_c   1.000
_cell.angle_alpha   90.00
_cell.angle_beta   90.00
_cell.angle_gamma   90.00
#
_symmetry.space_group_name_H-M   'P 1'
#
loop_
_entity.id
_entity.type
_entity.pdbx_description
1 polymer ?
#
loop_
_entity_poly.entity_id
_entity_poly.type
_entity_poly.pdbx_seq_one_letter_code
_entity_poly.pdbx_strand_id
1 'polypeptide(L)'
;MSKKCPYEKKCGGCQYIDLPYEEQLKKKQKDTNKLLKSFGKVKPIIGMKDPWHYRNKVHGVVARDRHGNCFTGIYENRSHRVIRVDSCLIENQKADEIMNTVTSLMKSFKMRPYNEDTGYGFLRHILVRTGYHTGQIMVVLVTASPVFPSKNNFVKALRKEHPEITTIIANVNNRNTSMVLGDKQQILYGKGYIEDVLCGKTFRISPKSFYQVNPIQTEVLYNKAIEFAGLTGKERVIDAYSGIGTIGMVASDNAGEVISVELNGDAVRDAVFNAKQNKVKNIRFYKDDAGDFMVKMASHKEKADVVFMDPPRSGSDKKFLDSLLRLRPKKVVYISCNPETLARDLKHLTGNGYRIKEIQPVDMFPSTGHVETVVGLQRKDI
;
A
#
# COMPACT_ATOMS: atom_id res chain seq x y z
N MET A 1 -24.61 12.71 -4.92
CA MET A 1 -24.13 13.83 -5.75
C MET A 1 -22.62 13.69 -5.93
N SER A 2 -22.12 13.86 -7.17
CA SER A 2 -20.66 13.87 -7.39
C SER A 2 -20.07 15.16 -6.80
N LYS A 3 -19.05 15.03 -5.92
CA LYS A 3 -18.29 16.19 -5.46
C LYS A 3 -17.39 16.65 -6.61
N LYS A 4 -17.41 17.92 -6.96
CA LYS A 4 -16.55 18.46 -8.02
C LYS A 4 -15.15 18.72 -7.48
N CYS A 5 -14.12 18.05 -8.06
CA CYS A 5 -12.74 18.27 -7.67
C CYS A 5 -12.18 19.54 -8.35
N PRO A 6 -11.66 20.52 -7.60
CA PRO A 6 -11.11 21.74 -8.19
C PRO A 6 -9.80 21.51 -8.97
N TYR A 7 -9.15 20.36 -8.76
CA TYR A 7 -7.85 20.00 -9.35
C TYR A 7 -7.94 19.02 -10.52
N GLU A 8 -9.13 18.53 -10.85
CA GLU A 8 -9.39 17.44 -11.80
C GLU A 8 -8.60 17.60 -13.13
N LYS A 9 -8.65 18.78 -13.74
CA LYS A 9 -8.02 19.05 -15.05
C LYS A 9 -6.48 19.09 -15.00
N LYS A 10 -5.88 19.22 -13.83
CA LYS A 10 -4.43 19.45 -13.66
C LYS A 10 -3.74 18.31 -12.91
N CYS A 11 -4.39 17.76 -11.90
CA CYS A 11 -3.82 16.79 -10.98
C CYS A 11 -3.54 15.43 -11.63
N GLY A 12 -4.44 14.92 -12.48
CA GLY A 12 -4.29 13.61 -13.14
C GLY A 12 -4.32 12.39 -12.20
N GLY A 13 -4.50 12.58 -10.90
CA GLY A 13 -4.51 11.50 -9.91
C GLY A 13 -5.77 10.62 -9.97
N CYS A 14 -6.88 11.18 -10.46
CA CYS A 14 -8.17 10.51 -10.54
C CYS A 14 -8.71 10.54 -11.97
N GLN A 15 -8.94 9.37 -12.58
CA GLN A 15 -9.43 9.25 -13.95
C GLN A 15 -10.95 9.29 -14.05
N TYR A 16 -11.66 9.13 -12.91
CA TYR A 16 -13.13 8.96 -12.87
C TYR A 16 -13.81 9.87 -11.83
N ILE A 17 -13.13 10.91 -11.34
CA ILE A 17 -13.64 11.77 -10.25
C ILE A 17 -14.90 12.54 -10.65
N ASP A 18 -15.09 12.80 -11.94
CA ASP A 18 -16.24 13.47 -12.56
C ASP A 18 -17.46 12.56 -12.72
N LEU A 19 -17.26 11.22 -12.64
CA LEU A 19 -18.33 10.24 -12.79
C LEU A 19 -19.03 9.97 -11.46
N PRO A 20 -20.35 9.75 -11.43
CA PRO A 20 -21.04 9.17 -10.29
C PRO A 20 -20.41 7.82 -9.90
N TYR A 21 -20.35 7.52 -8.61
CA TYR A 21 -19.62 6.35 -8.14
C TYR A 21 -20.13 5.02 -8.73
N GLU A 22 -21.43 4.87 -8.89
CA GLU A 22 -22.03 3.71 -9.56
C GLU A 22 -21.57 3.54 -11.01
N GLU A 23 -21.38 4.63 -11.73
CA GLU A 23 -20.86 4.60 -13.11
C GLU A 23 -19.37 4.22 -13.12
N GLN A 24 -18.59 4.68 -12.13
CA GLN A 24 -17.21 4.22 -11.94
C GLN A 24 -17.16 2.71 -11.78
N LEU A 25 -18.01 2.13 -10.91
CA LEU A 25 -18.08 0.69 -10.67
C LEU A 25 -18.49 -0.08 -11.93
N LYS A 26 -19.50 0.39 -12.68
CA LYS A 26 -19.90 -0.21 -13.97
C LYS A 26 -18.76 -0.25 -14.97
N LYS A 27 -18.00 0.85 -15.09
CA LYS A 27 -16.86 0.95 -15.98
C LYS A 27 -15.75 -0.01 -15.59
N LYS A 28 -15.37 -0.02 -14.31
CA LYS A 28 -14.37 -0.95 -13.75
C LYS A 28 -14.77 -2.41 -13.93
N GLN A 29 -16.05 -2.74 -13.68
CA GLN A 29 -16.59 -4.08 -13.94
C GLN A 29 -16.47 -4.48 -15.40
N LYS A 30 -16.85 -3.57 -16.33
CA LYS A 30 -16.76 -3.81 -17.78
C LYS A 30 -15.32 -4.09 -18.21
N ASP A 31 -14.36 -3.29 -17.74
CA ASP A 31 -12.96 -3.42 -18.09
C ASP A 31 -12.35 -4.71 -17.52
N THR A 32 -12.68 -5.05 -16.26
CA THR A 32 -12.28 -6.31 -15.65
C THR A 32 -12.87 -7.52 -16.37
N ASN A 33 -14.16 -7.46 -16.71
CA ASN A 33 -14.81 -8.51 -17.48
C ASN A 33 -14.15 -8.76 -18.85
N LYS A 34 -13.77 -7.67 -19.55
CA LYS A 34 -13.09 -7.78 -20.86
C LYS A 34 -11.82 -8.60 -20.77
N LEU A 35 -11.06 -8.47 -19.69
CA LEU A 35 -9.77 -9.15 -19.48
C LEU A 35 -9.92 -10.55 -18.89
N LEU A 36 -10.89 -10.76 -18.00
CA LEU A 36 -10.93 -11.97 -17.16
C LEU A 36 -12.08 -12.94 -17.47
N LYS A 37 -13.09 -12.56 -18.27
CA LYS A 37 -14.26 -13.42 -18.56
C LYS A 37 -13.91 -14.76 -19.25
N SER A 38 -12.79 -14.84 -19.98
CA SER A 38 -12.34 -16.08 -20.61
C SER A 38 -11.86 -17.14 -19.60
N PHE A 39 -11.55 -16.72 -18.37
CA PHE A 39 -11.09 -17.61 -17.31
C PHE A 39 -12.22 -18.11 -16.40
N GLY A 40 -13.38 -17.47 -16.44
CA GLY A 40 -14.55 -17.85 -15.65
C GLY A 40 -15.51 -16.68 -15.39
N LYS A 41 -16.52 -16.93 -14.58
CA LYS A 41 -17.49 -15.90 -14.18
C LYS A 41 -16.83 -14.88 -13.26
N VAL A 42 -16.73 -13.63 -13.69
CA VAL A 42 -16.31 -12.51 -12.85
C VAL A 42 -17.49 -12.07 -12.01
N LYS A 43 -17.35 -12.11 -10.68
CA LYS A 43 -18.39 -11.64 -9.75
C LYS A 43 -18.59 -10.12 -9.86
N PRO A 44 -19.74 -9.59 -9.41
CA PRO A 44 -19.92 -8.14 -9.32
C PRO A 44 -18.83 -7.49 -8.46
N ILE A 45 -18.31 -6.36 -8.91
CA ILE A 45 -17.29 -5.61 -8.18
C ILE A 45 -17.82 -5.14 -6.82
N ILE A 46 -17.05 -5.35 -5.77
CA ILE A 46 -17.39 -4.85 -4.45
C ILE A 46 -16.92 -3.39 -4.35
N GLY A 47 -17.89 -2.45 -4.30
CA GLY A 47 -17.65 -1.04 -4.11
C GLY A 47 -17.51 -0.65 -2.64
N MET A 48 -17.18 0.61 -2.41
CA MET A 48 -17.06 1.23 -1.09
C MET A 48 -18.35 2.00 -0.74
N LYS A 49 -18.79 1.94 0.52
CA LYS A 49 -19.99 2.66 0.97
C LYS A 49 -19.80 4.17 0.91
N ASP A 50 -18.64 4.66 1.39
CA ASP A 50 -18.23 6.07 1.30
C ASP A 50 -16.89 6.15 0.56
N PRO A 51 -16.89 6.55 -0.73
CA PRO A 51 -15.70 6.51 -1.58
C PRO A 51 -14.78 7.73 -1.42
N TRP A 52 -14.93 8.50 -0.35
CA TRP A 52 -14.18 9.73 -0.13
C TRP A 52 -13.19 9.60 1.02
N HIS A 53 -12.11 10.39 0.97
CA HIS A 53 -11.12 10.56 2.05
C HIS A 53 -10.53 9.25 2.61
N TYR A 54 -10.52 8.18 1.78
CA TYR A 54 -10.13 6.83 2.20
C TYR A 54 -8.62 6.61 2.31
N ARG A 55 -7.81 7.49 1.65
CA ARG A 55 -6.34 7.28 1.62
C ARG A 55 -5.72 7.66 2.95
N ASN A 56 -5.21 6.66 3.64
CA ASN A 56 -4.51 6.80 4.93
C ASN A 56 -3.02 7.16 4.80
N LYS A 57 -2.49 7.20 3.58
CA LYS A 57 -1.13 7.63 3.27
C LYS A 57 -1.20 8.74 2.24
N VAL A 58 -0.82 9.93 2.65
CA VAL A 58 -0.82 11.15 1.84
C VAL A 58 0.61 11.64 1.66
N HIS A 59 0.94 12.09 0.47
CA HIS A 59 2.27 12.55 0.13
C HIS A 59 2.19 13.83 -0.70
N GLY A 60 2.76 14.93 -0.18
CA GLY A 60 2.85 16.21 -0.86
C GLY A 60 4.29 16.61 -1.17
N VAL A 61 4.51 17.12 -2.37
CA VAL A 61 5.73 17.83 -2.75
C VAL A 61 5.65 19.24 -2.17
N VAL A 62 6.73 19.74 -1.57
CA VAL A 62 6.78 21.10 -1.03
C VAL A 62 7.31 22.05 -2.09
N ALA A 63 6.56 23.11 -2.37
CA ALA A 63 6.91 24.11 -3.35
C ALA A 63 6.64 25.52 -2.83
N ARG A 64 6.97 26.52 -3.64
CA ARG A 64 6.81 27.95 -3.34
C ARG A 64 6.11 28.65 -4.50
N ASP A 65 5.14 29.49 -4.19
CA ASP A 65 4.49 30.32 -5.19
C ASP A 65 5.31 31.59 -5.52
N ARG A 66 4.84 32.35 -6.52
CA ARG A 66 5.47 33.62 -6.94
C ARG A 66 5.50 34.70 -5.84
N HIS A 67 4.64 34.59 -4.84
CA HIS A 67 4.55 35.51 -3.71
C HIS A 67 5.44 35.06 -2.53
N GLY A 68 6.10 33.92 -2.66
CA GLY A 68 6.98 33.39 -1.64
C GLY A 68 6.31 32.51 -0.58
N ASN A 69 5.02 32.18 -0.74
CA ASN A 69 4.33 31.30 0.20
C ASN A 69 4.64 29.84 -0.14
N CYS A 70 4.94 29.05 0.89
CA CYS A 70 5.10 27.62 0.74
C CYS A 70 3.75 26.91 0.69
N PHE A 71 3.66 25.86 -0.10
CA PHE A 71 2.48 25.01 -0.23
C PHE A 71 2.86 23.57 -0.52
N THR A 72 1.94 22.63 -0.34
CA THR A 72 2.08 21.27 -0.81
C THR A 72 1.27 21.03 -2.08
N GLY A 73 1.72 20.05 -2.85
CA GLY A 73 1.01 19.64 -4.04
C GLY A 73 1.60 18.39 -4.67
N ILE A 74 1.26 18.18 -5.92
CA ILE A 74 1.75 17.07 -6.73
C ILE A 74 2.42 17.60 -7.99
N TYR A 75 3.34 16.83 -8.55
CA TYR A 75 3.91 17.17 -9.86
C TYR A 75 2.85 17.05 -10.95
N GLU A 76 2.77 18.08 -11.79
CA GLU A 76 2.06 18.03 -13.06
C GLU A 76 2.71 16.96 -13.95
N ASN A 77 1.89 16.21 -14.68
CA ASN A 77 2.37 15.08 -15.47
C ASN A 77 3.50 15.51 -16.43
N ARG A 78 4.64 14.79 -16.39
CA ARG A 78 5.84 15.01 -17.20
C ARG A 78 6.49 16.38 -17.01
N SER A 79 6.35 16.99 -15.84
CA SER A 79 7.01 18.26 -15.51
C SER A 79 7.45 18.31 -14.05
N HIS A 80 8.35 19.27 -13.70
CA HIS A 80 8.70 19.59 -12.32
C HIS A 80 7.80 20.66 -11.71
N ARG A 81 6.77 21.11 -12.43
CA ARG A 81 5.80 22.06 -11.92
C ARG A 81 4.91 21.40 -10.88
N VAL A 82 4.83 22.01 -9.70
CA VAL A 82 3.97 21.51 -8.62
C VAL A 82 2.61 22.20 -8.70
N ILE A 83 1.55 21.39 -8.79
CA ILE A 83 0.17 21.85 -8.71
C ILE A 83 -0.19 21.91 -7.24
N ARG A 84 -0.60 23.09 -6.78
CA ARG A 84 -1.04 23.26 -5.38
C ARG A 84 -2.31 22.46 -5.12
N VAL A 85 -2.30 21.67 -4.04
CA VAL A 85 -3.44 20.90 -3.55
C VAL A 85 -3.57 21.16 -2.06
N ASP A 86 -4.54 21.96 -1.67
CA ASP A 86 -4.77 22.30 -0.27
C ASP A 86 -5.71 21.29 0.43
N SER A 87 -6.56 20.62 -0.35
CA SER A 87 -7.47 19.58 0.13
C SER A 87 -7.83 18.63 -1.01
N CYS A 88 -7.75 17.33 -0.76
CA CYS A 88 -8.03 16.29 -1.74
C CYS A 88 -9.26 15.46 -1.35
N LEU A 89 -10.15 15.19 -2.31
CA LEU A 89 -11.39 14.45 -2.06
C LEU A 89 -11.19 12.97 -1.73
N ILE A 90 -10.03 12.40 -2.05
CA ILE A 90 -9.73 10.99 -1.77
C ILE A 90 -8.71 10.81 -0.63
N GLU A 91 -7.97 11.85 -0.26
CA GLU A 91 -6.97 11.82 0.81
C GLU A 91 -7.60 12.10 2.18
N ASN A 92 -6.97 11.59 3.24
CA ASN A 92 -7.40 11.86 4.60
C ASN A 92 -7.31 13.37 4.90
N GLN A 93 -8.41 13.97 5.31
CA GLN A 93 -8.52 15.43 5.52
C GLN A 93 -7.55 15.94 6.59
N LYS A 94 -7.35 15.17 7.68
CA LYS A 94 -6.41 15.53 8.74
C LYS A 94 -4.96 15.57 8.21
N ALA A 95 -4.63 14.71 7.26
CA ALA A 95 -3.32 14.75 6.60
C ALA A 95 -3.14 16.03 5.78
N ASP A 96 -4.17 16.47 5.05
CA ASP A 96 -4.14 17.72 4.29
C ASP A 96 -3.96 18.93 5.23
N GLU A 97 -4.70 18.97 6.35
CA GLU A 97 -4.57 20.02 7.38
C GLU A 97 -3.16 20.10 7.96
N ILE A 98 -2.57 18.95 8.32
CA ILE A 98 -1.20 18.88 8.86
C ILE A 98 -0.18 19.37 7.83
N MET A 99 -0.31 18.96 6.56
CA MET A 99 0.60 19.41 5.51
C MET A 99 0.52 20.92 5.30
N ASN A 100 -0.69 21.50 5.32
CA ASN A 100 -0.89 22.94 5.22
C ASN A 100 -0.26 23.68 6.44
N THR A 101 -0.39 23.15 7.65
CA THR A 101 0.25 23.71 8.84
C THR A 101 1.77 23.64 8.72
N VAL A 102 2.34 22.52 8.30
CA VAL A 102 3.80 22.40 8.10
C VAL A 102 4.30 23.47 7.15
N THR A 103 3.65 23.67 6.00
CA THR A 103 4.06 24.67 5.01
C THR A 103 3.90 26.12 5.53
N SER A 104 2.88 26.40 6.31
CA SER A 104 2.70 27.72 6.94
C SER A 104 3.80 28.03 7.96
N LEU A 105 4.24 27.05 8.74
CA LEU A 105 5.31 27.17 9.71
C LEU A 105 6.69 27.41 9.05
N MET A 106 6.91 26.95 7.81
CA MET A 106 8.21 27.05 7.14
C MET A 106 8.76 28.48 7.11
N LYS A 107 7.90 29.48 6.92
CA LYS A 107 8.31 30.89 6.90
C LYS A 107 8.89 31.33 8.25
N SER A 108 8.20 31.01 9.35
CA SER A 108 8.62 31.36 10.71
C SER A 108 9.93 30.69 11.13
N PHE A 109 10.20 29.50 10.59
CA PHE A 109 11.41 28.72 10.87
C PHE A 109 12.51 28.89 9.79
N LYS A 110 12.34 29.86 8.87
CA LYS A 110 13.30 30.16 7.77
C LYS A 110 13.65 28.93 6.92
N MET A 111 12.72 27.99 6.80
CA MET A 111 12.87 26.80 5.96
C MET A 111 12.52 27.14 4.51
N ARG A 112 13.32 26.63 3.58
CA ARG A 112 13.06 26.80 2.14
C ARG A 112 12.62 25.47 1.54
N PRO A 113 11.63 25.47 0.62
CA PRO A 113 11.35 24.30 -0.20
C PRO A 113 12.58 23.91 -0.99
N TYR A 114 12.77 22.61 -1.15
CA TYR A 114 13.83 22.10 -2.01
C TYR A 114 13.43 22.29 -3.48
N ASN A 115 14.35 22.74 -4.28
CA ASN A 115 14.19 22.88 -5.72
C ASN A 115 15.03 21.81 -6.41
N GLU A 116 14.37 20.91 -7.15
CA GLU A 116 14.99 19.76 -7.82
C GLU A 116 15.94 20.21 -8.96
N ASP A 117 15.68 21.35 -9.61
CA ASP A 117 16.47 21.83 -10.74
C ASP A 117 17.77 22.47 -10.27
N THR A 118 17.77 23.16 -9.12
CA THR A 118 18.94 23.86 -8.59
C THR A 118 19.67 23.08 -7.50
N GLY A 119 19.04 22.07 -6.91
CA GLY A 119 19.57 21.32 -5.77
C GLY A 119 19.58 22.10 -4.44
N TYR A 120 18.94 23.29 -4.38
CA TYR A 120 18.92 24.13 -3.19
C TYR A 120 17.59 24.05 -2.45
N GLY A 121 17.68 24.18 -1.14
CA GLY A 121 16.53 24.16 -0.22
C GLY A 121 16.64 23.08 0.82
N PHE A 122 15.60 22.93 1.65
CA PHE A 122 15.63 22.03 2.81
C PHE A 122 14.54 20.99 2.76
N LEU A 123 13.26 21.40 2.73
CA LEU A 123 12.11 20.47 2.80
C LEU A 123 11.66 20.10 1.39
N ARG A 124 11.72 18.80 1.09
CA ARG A 124 11.36 18.22 -0.23
C ARG A 124 9.92 17.78 -0.27
N HIS A 125 9.56 16.93 0.70
CA HIS A 125 8.25 16.30 0.74
C HIS A 125 7.74 16.24 2.17
N ILE A 126 6.43 16.17 2.30
CA ILE A 126 5.74 15.82 3.54
C ILE A 126 4.94 14.55 3.26
N LEU A 127 5.13 13.53 4.10
CA LEU A 127 4.32 12.33 4.06
C LEU A 127 3.59 12.20 5.39
N VAL A 128 2.29 12.01 5.32
CA VAL A 128 1.44 11.77 6.50
C VAL A 128 0.81 10.39 6.37
N ARG A 129 0.86 9.61 7.44
CA ARG A 129 0.14 8.34 7.56
C ARG A 129 -0.81 8.43 8.73
N THR A 130 -2.02 7.95 8.55
CA THR A 130 -3.05 7.89 9.58
C THR A 130 -3.49 6.45 9.81
N GLY A 131 -3.54 6.03 11.08
CA GLY A 131 -4.18 4.77 11.47
C GLY A 131 -5.70 4.96 11.45
N TYR A 132 -6.40 4.17 10.65
CA TYR A 132 -7.84 4.30 10.48
C TYR A 132 -8.61 3.95 11.76
N HIS A 133 -8.27 2.83 12.39
CA HIS A 133 -8.93 2.38 13.62
C HIS A 133 -8.34 3.02 14.89
N THR A 134 -7.04 3.33 14.87
CA THR A 134 -6.36 3.85 16.08
C THR A 134 -6.33 5.37 16.18
N GLY A 135 -6.56 6.08 15.08
CA GLY A 135 -6.41 7.53 15.00
C GLY A 135 -4.96 8.03 15.11
N GLN A 136 -3.97 7.14 15.21
CA GLN A 136 -2.56 7.52 15.30
C GLN A 136 -2.07 8.19 14.02
N ILE A 137 -1.25 9.22 14.15
CA ILE A 137 -0.75 10.01 13.03
C ILE A 137 0.77 10.07 13.04
N MET A 138 1.38 9.70 11.90
CA MET A 138 2.80 9.84 11.62
C MET A 138 3.03 10.94 10.60
N VAL A 139 3.91 11.88 10.91
CA VAL A 139 4.39 12.91 9.99
C VAL A 139 5.86 12.64 9.65
N VAL A 140 6.16 12.48 8.37
CA VAL A 140 7.53 12.32 7.87
C VAL A 140 7.89 13.54 7.05
N LEU A 141 8.88 14.28 7.51
CA LEU A 141 9.44 15.47 6.86
C LEU A 141 10.68 15.02 6.06
N VAL A 142 10.57 15.01 4.73
CA VAL A 142 11.67 14.59 3.86
C VAL A 142 12.55 15.79 3.57
N THR A 143 13.79 15.74 4.07
CA THR A 143 14.75 16.86 4.03
C THR A 143 15.94 16.55 3.14
N ALA A 144 16.51 17.59 2.52
CA ALA A 144 17.74 17.46 1.74
C ALA A 144 19.01 17.41 2.62
N SER A 145 18.90 17.80 3.91
CA SER A 145 20.01 17.85 4.86
C SER A 145 19.62 17.17 6.18
N PRO A 146 20.58 16.53 6.88
CA PRO A 146 20.36 15.96 8.20
C PRO A 146 20.23 17.03 9.30
N VAL A 147 20.68 18.27 9.05
CA VAL A 147 20.59 19.37 10.00
C VAL A 147 19.22 20.03 9.90
N PHE A 148 18.34 19.74 10.87
CA PHE A 148 17.00 20.31 10.91
C PHE A 148 17.03 21.66 11.69
N PRO A 149 16.73 22.81 11.03
CA PRO A 149 16.76 24.10 11.68
C PRO A 149 15.72 24.21 12.80
N SER A 150 16.15 24.68 13.99
CA SER A 150 15.26 24.91 15.14
C SER A 150 14.30 23.75 15.45
N LYS A 151 14.77 22.52 15.28
CA LYS A 151 13.99 21.27 15.28
C LYS A 151 13.02 21.18 16.45
N ASN A 152 13.48 21.47 17.70
CA ASN A 152 12.63 21.32 18.89
C ASN A 152 11.48 22.33 18.91
N ASN A 153 11.74 23.58 18.50
CA ASN A 153 10.73 24.62 18.42
C ASN A 153 9.73 24.36 17.29
N PHE A 154 10.21 23.85 16.14
CA PHE A 154 9.33 23.44 15.05
C PHE A 154 8.37 22.30 15.48
N VAL A 155 8.90 21.24 16.10
CA VAL A 155 8.10 20.14 16.63
C VAL A 155 7.08 20.64 17.65
N LYS A 156 7.49 21.54 18.57
CA LYS A 156 6.58 22.14 19.58
C LYS A 156 5.47 22.95 18.90
N ALA A 157 5.79 23.76 17.88
CA ALA A 157 4.82 24.57 17.16
C ALA A 157 3.82 23.67 16.38
N LEU A 158 4.32 22.67 15.65
CA LEU A 158 3.45 21.76 14.92
C LEU A 158 2.51 20.97 15.85
N ARG A 159 3.02 20.49 16.98
CA ARG A 159 2.20 19.77 17.97
C ARG A 159 1.24 20.65 18.75
N LYS A 160 1.50 21.94 18.85
CA LYS A 160 0.54 22.88 19.43
C LYS A 160 -0.73 22.99 18.58
N GLU A 161 -0.58 23.01 17.26
CA GLU A 161 -1.71 23.05 16.32
C GLU A 161 -2.36 21.66 16.12
N HIS A 162 -1.54 20.58 16.19
CA HIS A 162 -1.94 19.19 15.99
C HIS A 162 -1.46 18.30 17.13
N PRO A 163 -2.09 18.36 18.31
CA PRO A 163 -1.71 17.54 19.48
C PRO A 163 -1.90 16.05 19.26
N GLU A 164 -2.76 15.66 18.31
CA GLU A 164 -3.06 14.28 17.91
C GLU A 164 -1.89 13.58 17.16
N ILE A 165 -0.87 14.32 16.72
CA ILE A 165 0.29 13.71 16.06
C ILE A 165 1.00 12.78 17.04
N THR A 166 1.06 11.49 16.66
CA THR A 166 1.69 10.43 17.48
C THR A 166 3.21 10.42 17.33
N THR A 167 3.71 10.66 16.12
CA THR A 167 5.16 10.67 15.86
C THR A 167 5.54 11.58 14.70
N ILE A 168 6.73 12.22 14.83
CA ILE A 168 7.31 13.08 13.77
C ILE A 168 8.72 12.57 13.48
N ILE A 169 9.03 12.41 12.19
CA ILE A 169 10.29 11.86 11.71
C ILE A 169 10.87 12.81 10.67
N ALA A 170 12.16 13.11 10.75
CA ALA A 170 12.93 13.66 9.65
C ALA A 170 13.57 12.52 8.87
N ASN A 171 13.29 12.44 7.59
CA ASN A 171 13.92 11.48 6.68
C ASN A 171 14.82 12.25 5.71
N VAL A 172 16.10 11.88 5.65
CA VAL A 172 17.09 12.57 4.81
C VAL A 172 17.17 11.91 3.44
N ASN A 173 16.78 12.66 2.42
CA ASN A 173 16.98 12.27 1.03
C ASN A 173 17.69 13.41 0.28
N ASN A 174 19.00 13.28 0.15
CA ASN A 174 19.87 14.21 -0.56
C ASN A 174 20.26 13.72 -1.97
N ARG A 175 19.59 12.66 -2.47
CA ARG A 175 19.86 12.08 -3.77
C ARG A 175 18.97 12.69 -4.84
N ASN A 176 19.49 12.76 -6.08
CA ASN A 176 18.66 13.01 -7.26
C ASN A 176 18.02 11.68 -7.69
N THR A 177 16.83 11.40 -7.19
CA THR A 177 16.11 10.13 -7.39
C THR A 177 14.60 10.34 -7.30
N SER A 178 13.85 9.51 -8.00
CA SER A 178 12.39 9.46 -7.89
C SER A 178 11.89 8.84 -6.57
N MET A 179 12.79 8.25 -5.77
CA MET A 179 12.44 7.71 -4.46
C MET A 179 12.21 8.85 -3.48
N VAL A 180 11.04 8.88 -2.86
CA VAL A 180 10.66 9.94 -1.90
C VAL A 180 11.48 9.85 -0.62
N LEU A 181 11.60 8.65 -0.03
CA LEU A 181 12.30 8.43 1.23
C LEU A 181 13.75 8.00 1.00
N GLY A 182 14.66 8.67 1.70
CA GLY A 182 16.07 8.29 1.79
C GLY A 182 16.32 7.20 2.86
N ASP A 183 17.59 6.84 3.04
CA ASP A 183 17.95 5.74 3.95
C ASP A 183 18.11 6.18 5.40
N LYS A 184 18.49 7.43 5.64
CA LYS A 184 18.72 7.96 6.98
C LYS A 184 17.46 8.64 7.51
N GLN A 185 17.15 8.37 8.78
CA GLN A 185 16.02 9.02 9.45
C GLN A 185 16.38 9.37 10.89
N GLN A 186 15.73 10.41 11.42
CA GLN A 186 15.80 10.84 12.81
C GLN A 186 14.40 10.97 13.36
N ILE A 187 14.11 10.33 14.49
CA ILE A 187 12.87 10.54 15.22
C ILE A 187 12.97 11.90 15.92
N LEU A 188 12.03 12.79 15.59
CA LEU A 188 11.94 14.12 16.20
C LEU A 188 10.98 14.13 17.39
N TYR A 189 9.95 13.26 17.32
CA TYR A 189 8.95 13.08 18.37
C TYR A 189 8.31 11.69 18.29
N GLY A 190 7.96 11.11 19.42
CA GLY A 190 7.25 9.84 19.51
C GLY A 190 8.15 8.62 19.26
N LYS A 191 7.53 7.50 18.84
CA LYS A 191 8.20 6.20 18.72
C LYS A 191 8.84 5.93 17.35
N GLY A 192 8.58 6.79 16.34
CA GLY A 192 9.06 6.58 14.97
C GLY A 192 8.21 5.61 14.14
N TYR A 193 7.06 5.23 14.64
CA TYR A 193 6.06 4.41 13.96
C TYR A 193 4.66 4.72 14.51
N ILE A 194 3.64 4.27 13.80
CA ILE A 194 2.25 4.21 14.27
C ILE A 194 1.77 2.77 14.23
N GLU A 195 0.65 2.53 14.87
CA GLU A 195 -0.05 1.25 14.84
C GLU A 195 -1.44 1.45 14.25
N ASP A 196 -1.92 0.45 13.52
CA ASP A 196 -3.31 0.41 13.08
C ASP A 196 -3.85 -1.02 13.18
N VAL A 197 -5.16 -1.16 13.16
CA VAL A 197 -5.82 -2.47 13.20
C VAL A 197 -6.34 -2.81 11.81
N LEU A 198 -6.15 -4.05 11.38
CA LEU A 198 -6.64 -4.58 10.12
C LEU A 198 -7.08 -6.04 10.32
N CYS A 199 -8.32 -6.38 9.98
CA CYS A 199 -8.89 -7.70 10.20
C CYS A 199 -8.65 -8.21 11.64
N GLY A 200 -8.81 -7.34 12.65
CA GLY A 200 -8.63 -7.69 14.07
C GLY A 200 -7.18 -7.85 14.54
N LYS A 201 -6.18 -7.66 13.69
CA LYS A 201 -4.75 -7.68 14.03
C LYS A 201 -4.17 -6.28 14.10
N THR A 202 -3.31 -6.02 15.08
CA THR A 202 -2.58 -4.76 15.21
C THR A 202 -1.28 -4.81 14.44
N PHE A 203 -1.05 -3.83 13.58
CA PHE A 203 0.14 -3.71 12.75
C PHE A 203 0.93 -2.46 13.08
N ARG A 204 2.21 -2.63 13.37
CA ARG A 204 3.18 -1.56 13.38
C ARG A 204 3.47 -1.12 11.95
N ILE A 205 3.40 0.18 11.70
CA ILE A 205 3.59 0.81 10.40
C ILE A 205 4.75 1.79 10.53
N SER A 206 5.90 1.45 9.94
CA SER A 206 7.08 2.31 9.87
C SER A 206 7.02 3.23 8.64
N PRO A 207 7.85 4.29 8.52
CA PRO A 207 7.82 5.19 7.37
C PRO A 207 7.94 4.52 6.01
N LYS A 208 8.80 3.50 5.90
CA LYS A 208 9.08 2.76 4.66
C LYS A 208 8.20 1.53 4.46
N SER A 209 7.44 1.08 5.46
CA SER A 209 6.60 -0.11 5.36
C SER A 209 5.51 0.08 4.32
N PHE A 210 5.30 -0.92 3.48
CA PHE A 210 4.09 -0.99 2.69
C PHE A 210 2.91 -1.33 3.60
N TYR A 211 1.86 -0.58 3.49
CA TYR A 211 0.55 -0.81 4.11
C TYR A 211 -0.51 -0.25 3.18
N GLN A 212 -1.57 -0.98 2.96
CA GLN A 212 -2.62 -0.62 2.01
C GLN A 212 -3.25 0.74 2.37
N VAL A 213 -3.50 1.56 1.33
CA VAL A 213 -3.92 2.96 1.54
C VAL A 213 -5.42 3.14 1.83
N ASN A 214 -6.21 2.10 1.66
CA ASN A 214 -7.65 2.06 1.93
C ASN A 214 -7.96 0.92 2.90
N PRO A 215 -7.90 1.14 4.22
CA PRO A 215 -8.07 0.08 5.22
C PRO A 215 -9.41 -0.64 5.11
N ILE A 216 -10.50 0.09 4.87
CA ILE A 216 -11.87 -0.47 4.77
C ILE A 216 -11.94 -1.51 3.64
N GLN A 217 -11.48 -1.13 2.45
CA GLN A 217 -11.52 -2.05 1.30
C GLN A 217 -10.43 -3.13 1.39
N THR A 218 -9.36 -2.90 2.13
CA THR A 218 -8.35 -3.93 2.40
C THR A 218 -8.92 -5.06 3.25
N GLU A 219 -9.74 -4.75 4.26
CA GLU A 219 -10.44 -5.78 5.04
C GLU A 219 -11.38 -6.60 4.15
N VAL A 220 -12.12 -5.96 3.25
CA VAL A 220 -12.97 -6.66 2.27
C VAL A 220 -12.14 -7.58 1.37
N LEU A 221 -11.02 -7.05 0.84
CA LEU A 221 -10.11 -7.77 -0.05
C LEU A 221 -9.52 -9.01 0.65
N TYR A 222 -8.98 -8.83 1.87
CA TYR A 222 -8.34 -9.90 2.62
C TYR A 222 -9.35 -10.94 3.10
N ASN A 223 -10.53 -10.53 3.56
CA ASN A 223 -11.59 -11.46 3.93
C ASN A 223 -12.01 -12.32 2.73
N LYS A 224 -12.08 -11.75 1.52
CA LYS A 224 -12.33 -12.54 0.30
C LYS A 224 -11.18 -13.49 -0.03
N ALA A 225 -9.95 -13.08 0.17
CA ALA A 225 -8.79 -13.95 -0.02
C ALA A 225 -8.80 -15.14 0.95
N ILE A 226 -9.10 -14.91 2.24
CA ILE A 226 -9.23 -15.97 3.25
C ILE A 226 -10.43 -16.90 2.94
N GLU A 227 -11.57 -16.35 2.52
CA GLU A 227 -12.72 -17.12 2.08
C GLU A 227 -12.35 -18.09 0.94
N PHE A 228 -11.62 -17.60 -0.08
CA PHE A 228 -11.20 -18.42 -1.22
C PHE A 228 -10.16 -19.48 -0.85
N ALA A 229 -9.30 -19.19 0.11
CA ALA A 229 -8.36 -20.16 0.65
C ALA A 229 -9.09 -21.33 1.34
N GLY A 230 -10.20 -21.05 2.03
CA GLY A 230 -11.02 -22.05 2.72
C GLY A 230 -10.16 -22.90 3.67
N LEU A 231 -9.47 -22.22 4.59
CA LEU A 231 -8.58 -22.83 5.58
C LEU A 231 -9.38 -23.53 6.69
N THR A 232 -8.87 -24.65 7.20
CA THR A 232 -9.54 -25.51 8.20
C THR A 232 -8.72 -25.68 9.49
N GLY A 233 -7.59 -24.97 9.62
CA GLY A 233 -6.68 -25.06 10.76
C GLY A 233 -5.55 -26.08 10.61
N LYS A 234 -5.48 -26.79 9.47
CA LYS A 234 -4.48 -27.86 9.24
C LYS A 234 -3.49 -27.52 8.13
N GLU A 235 -3.81 -26.55 7.31
CA GLU A 235 -3.06 -26.22 6.10
C GLU A 235 -1.70 -25.59 6.41
N ARG A 236 -0.70 -25.99 5.63
CA ARG A 236 0.58 -25.27 5.51
C ARG A 236 0.43 -24.23 4.42
N VAL A 237 0.50 -22.98 4.80
CA VAL A 237 0.25 -21.81 3.96
C VAL A 237 1.55 -21.09 3.64
N ILE A 238 1.74 -20.66 2.39
CA ILE A 238 2.78 -19.72 2.00
C ILE A 238 2.13 -18.37 1.71
N ASP A 239 2.62 -17.29 2.34
CA ASP A 239 2.31 -15.90 2.02
C ASP A 239 3.52 -15.31 1.30
N ALA A 240 3.49 -15.33 -0.03
CA ALA A 240 4.52 -14.80 -0.88
C ALA A 240 4.29 -13.30 -1.13
N TYR A 241 5.34 -12.50 -1.13
CA TYR A 241 5.31 -11.02 -1.16
C TYR A 241 4.66 -10.41 0.09
N SER A 242 5.01 -10.93 1.28
CA SER A 242 4.22 -10.75 2.50
C SER A 242 4.27 -9.33 3.10
N GLY A 243 5.20 -8.46 2.68
CA GLY A 243 5.35 -7.13 3.27
C GLY A 243 5.58 -7.19 4.77
N ILE A 244 4.76 -6.48 5.53
CA ILE A 244 4.78 -6.52 7.01
C ILE A 244 3.96 -7.69 7.58
N GLY A 245 3.65 -8.70 6.75
CA GLY A 245 2.99 -9.94 7.14
C GLY A 245 1.47 -9.86 7.23
N THR A 246 0.83 -8.92 6.55
CA THR A 246 -0.61 -8.65 6.75
C THR A 246 -1.49 -9.83 6.38
N ILE A 247 -1.34 -10.41 5.18
CA ILE A 247 -2.17 -11.54 4.73
C ILE A 247 -1.86 -12.79 5.54
N GLY A 248 -0.58 -13.11 5.72
CA GLY A 248 -0.15 -14.28 6.47
C GLY A 248 -0.63 -14.28 7.92
N MET A 249 -0.63 -13.13 8.60
CA MET A 249 -1.15 -13.02 9.97
C MET A 249 -2.67 -13.18 10.05
N VAL A 250 -3.41 -12.63 9.07
CA VAL A 250 -4.86 -12.87 9.02
C VAL A 250 -5.16 -14.35 8.73
N ALA A 251 -4.39 -14.97 7.82
CA ALA A 251 -4.52 -16.39 7.51
C ALA A 251 -4.17 -17.31 8.70
N SER A 252 -3.27 -16.88 9.59
CA SER A 252 -2.78 -17.69 10.72
C SER A 252 -3.86 -18.13 11.70
N ASP A 253 -4.98 -17.41 11.78
CA ASP A 253 -6.09 -17.77 12.67
C ASP A 253 -6.78 -19.09 12.25
N ASN A 254 -6.68 -19.43 10.96
CA ASN A 254 -7.32 -20.60 10.38
C ASN A 254 -6.33 -21.52 9.64
N ALA A 255 -5.02 -21.35 9.84
CA ALA A 255 -3.97 -22.19 9.25
C ALA A 255 -3.23 -23.00 10.30
N GLY A 256 -2.72 -24.17 9.93
CA GLY A 256 -1.81 -24.95 10.78
C GLY A 256 -0.44 -24.31 10.94
N GLU A 257 0.14 -23.89 9.82
CA GLU A 257 1.43 -23.19 9.76
C GLU A 257 1.40 -22.16 8.63
N VAL A 258 2.01 -21.00 8.85
CA VAL A 258 2.19 -19.97 7.82
C VAL A 258 3.69 -19.69 7.61
N ILE A 259 4.10 -19.64 6.37
CA ILE A 259 5.44 -19.25 5.91
C ILE A 259 5.30 -17.97 5.11
N SER A 260 5.81 -16.86 5.63
CA SER A 260 5.77 -15.55 4.99
C SER A 260 7.13 -15.18 4.43
N VAL A 261 7.17 -14.73 3.17
CA VAL A 261 8.41 -14.42 2.43
C VAL A 261 8.38 -12.98 1.96
N GLU A 262 9.43 -12.23 2.27
CA GLU A 262 9.55 -10.81 1.91
C GLU A 262 11.02 -10.45 1.64
N LEU A 263 11.25 -9.71 0.55
CA LEU A 263 12.59 -9.26 0.15
C LEU A 263 13.14 -8.14 1.05
N ASN A 264 12.26 -7.22 1.48
CA ASN A 264 12.64 -6.06 2.27
C ASN A 264 12.85 -6.42 3.74
N GLY A 265 14.11 -6.38 4.20
CA GLY A 265 14.46 -6.71 5.59
C GLY A 265 13.83 -5.79 6.65
N ASP A 266 13.47 -4.53 6.32
CA ASP A 266 12.78 -3.64 7.23
C ASP A 266 11.33 -4.10 7.43
N ALA A 267 10.67 -4.52 6.35
CA ALA A 267 9.33 -5.08 6.38
C ALA A 267 9.30 -6.41 7.17
N VAL A 268 10.29 -7.28 6.98
CA VAL A 268 10.43 -8.53 7.77
C VAL A 268 10.58 -8.23 9.26
N ARG A 269 11.37 -7.22 9.65
CA ARG A 269 11.49 -6.82 11.07
C ARG A 269 10.16 -6.35 11.66
N ASP A 270 9.41 -5.52 10.91
CA ASP A 270 8.08 -5.10 11.33
C ASP A 270 7.12 -6.31 11.41
N ALA A 271 7.18 -7.25 10.45
CA ALA A 271 6.36 -8.47 10.46
C ALA A 271 6.60 -9.36 11.68
N VAL A 272 7.86 -9.59 12.05
CA VAL A 272 8.23 -10.34 13.27
C VAL A 272 7.72 -9.63 14.53
N PHE A 273 7.85 -8.30 14.60
CA PHE A 273 7.29 -7.52 15.71
C PHE A 273 5.77 -7.66 15.77
N ASN A 274 5.10 -7.52 14.64
CA ASN A 274 3.66 -7.63 14.53
C ASN A 274 3.13 -9.01 14.97
N ALA A 275 3.80 -10.10 14.57
CA ALA A 275 3.43 -11.43 15.01
C ALA A 275 3.54 -11.61 16.54
N LYS A 276 4.61 -11.09 17.16
CA LYS A 276 4.79 -11.11 18.62
C LYS A 276 3.69 -10.31 19.33
N GLN A 277 3.39 -9.10 18.84
CA GLN A 277 2.37 -8.22 19.40
C GLN A 277 0.97 -8.86 19.37
N ASN A 278 0.65 -9.54 18.26
CA ASN A 278 -0.62 -10.26 18.09
C ASN A 278 -0.62 -11.67 18.68
N LYS A 279 0.46 -12.11 19.34
CA LYS A 279 0.63 -13.44 19.94
C LYS A 279 0.45 -14.59 18.93
N VAL A 280 0.74 -14.32 17.64
CA VAL A 280 0.71 -15.34 16.59
C VAL A 280 1.95 -16.21 16.69
N LYS A 281 1.78 -17.54 16.86
CA LYS A 281 2.87 -18.50 17.11
C LYS A 281 3.14 -19.43 15.93
N ASN A 282 2.18 -19.58 15.05
CA ASN A 282 2.23 -20.51 13.90
C ASN A 282 2.66 -19.84 12.59
N ILE A 283 3.39 -18.73 12.67
CA ILE A 283 3.92 -18.01 11.50
C ILE A 283 5.45 -17.89 11.57
N ARG A 284 6.11 -18.06 10.42
CA ARG A 284 7.57 -17.86 10.26
C ARG A 284 7.83 -16.91 9.13
N PHE A 285 8.81 -16.03 9.29
CA PHE A 285 9.17 -15.02 8.29
C PHE A 285 10.57 -15.30 7.72
N TYR A 286 10.67 -15.20 6.39
CA TYR A 286 11.91 -15.36 5.66
C TYR A 286 12.22 -14.11 4.86
N LYS A 287 13.45 -13.59 5.02
CA LYS A 287 13.96 -12.53 4.15
C LYS A 287 14.57 -13.18 2.92
N ASP A 288 13.82 -13.26 1.83
CA ASP A 288 14.27 -13.84 0.56
C ASP A 288 13.46 -13.24 -0.60
N ASP A 289 13.94 -13.40 -1.83
CA ASP A 289 13.13 -13.19 -3.03
C ASP A 289 12.07 -14.29 -3.13
N ALA A 290 10.83 -13.93 -3.42
CA ALA A 290 9.72 -14.90 -3.46
C ALA A 290 9.96 -16.01 -4.49
N GLY A 291 10.51 -15.68 -5.67
CA GLY A 291 10.83 -16.63 -6.71
C GLY A 291 11.95 -17.58 -6.29
N ASP A 292 13.04 -17.06 -5.68
CA ASP A 292 14.16 -17.88 -5.18
C ASP A 292 13.72 -18.79 -4.04
N PHE A 293 12.90 -18.29 -3.13
CA PHE A 293 12.34 -19.08 -2.06
C PHE A 293 11.49 -20.23 -2.59
N MET A 294 10.60 -19.97 -3.54
CA MET A 294 9.76 -21.01 -4.16
C MET A 294 10.59 -22.05 -4.91
N VAL A 295 11.69 -21.66 -5.55
CA VAL A 295 12.66 -22.61 -6.18
C VAL A 295 13.24 -23.53 -5.14
N LYS A 296 13.73 -22.98 -4.00
CA LYS A 296 14.30 -23.78 -2.89
C LYS A 296 13.27 -24.75 -2.31
N MET A 297 12.06 -24.29 -2.03
CA MET A 297 10.96 -25.14 -1.55
C MET A 297 10.68 -26.30 -2.50
N ALA A 298 10.56 -26.02 -3.81
CA ALA A 298 10.28 -27.04 -4.83
C ALA A 298 11.44 -28.04 -4.98
N SER A 299 12.70 -27.58 -4.91
CA SER A 299 13.88 -28.44 -5.00
C SER A 299 14.03 -29.40 -3.80
N HIS A 300 13.67 -28.95 -2.62
CA HIS A 300 13.65 -29.74 -1.39
C HIS A 300 12.41 -30.63 -1.24
N LYS A 301 11.52 -30.65 -2.25
CA LYS A 301 10.24 -31.39 -2.22
C LYS A 301 9.36 -31.02 -1.02
N GLU A 302 9.47 -29.78 -0.57
CA GLU A 302 8.61 -29.23 0.46
C GLU A 302 7.16 -29.18 -0.01
N LYS A 303 6.22 -29.21 0.94
CA LYS A 303 4.79 -29.19 0.62
C LYS A 303 4.16 -27.88 1.13
N ALA A 304 3.22 -27.35 0.38
CA ALA A 304 2.30 -26.33 0.81
C ALA A 304 0.89 -26.71 0.34
N ASP A 305 -0.10 -26.43 1.15
CA ASP A 305 -1.51 -26.68 0.80
C ASP A 305 -2.09 -25.46 0.07
N VAL A 306 -1.77 -24.27 0.54
CA VAL A 306 -2.29 -23.00 0.00
C VAL A 306 -1.13 -22.01 -0.18
N VAL A 307 -1.14 -21.28 -1.30
CA VAL A 307 -0.23 -20.17 -1.56
C VAL A 307 -1.05 -18.90 -1.77
N PHE A 308 -0.86 -17.89 -0.93
CA PHE A 308 -1.25 -16.52 -1.22
C PHE A 308 -0.13 -15.83 -1.99
N MET A 309 -0.48 -15.07 -3.01
CA MET A 309 0.44 -14.25 -3.76
C MET A 309 -0.18 -12.87 -4.07
N ASP A 310 0.54 -11.81 -3.67
CA ASP A 310 0.19 -10.41 -3.92
C ASP A 310 1.39 -9.71 -4.58
N PRO A 311 1.71 -10.04 -5.84
CA PRO A 311 2.89 -9.54 -6.53
C PRO A 311 2.74 -8.05 -6.90
N PRO A 312 3.85 -7.37 -7.28
CA PRO A 312 3.82 -6.01 -7.78
C PRO A 312 3.02 -5.90 -9.10
N ARG A 313 2.80 -4.66 -9.57
CA ARG A 313 2.03 -4.36 -10.80
C ARG A 313 2.49 -5.10 -12.06
N SER A 314 3.74 -5.52 -12.11
CA SER A 314 4.30 -6.34 -13.20
C SER A 314 3.80 -7.78 -13.22
N GLY A 315 3.05 -8.19 -12.20
CA GLY A 315 2.67 -9.58 -11.97
C GLY A 315 3.83 -10.41 -11.41
N SER A 316 3.63 -11.72 -11.31
CA SER A 316 4.69 -12.65 -10.93
C SER A 316 5.63 -12.97 -12.09
N ASP A 317 6.87 -13.26 -11.77
CA ASP A 317 7.84 -13.72 -12.75
C ASP A 317 7.65 -15.22 -13.10
N LYS A 318 8.24 -15.62 -14.22
CA LYS A 318 8.14 -17.01 -14.71
C LYS A 318 8.77 -18.00 -13.72
N LYS A 319 9.87 -17.62 -13.06
CA LYS A 319 10.56 -18.44 -12.07
C LYS A 319 9.65 -18.79 -10.88
N PHE A 320 8.93 -17.81 -10.36
CA PHE A 320 7.94 -18.02 -9.29
C PHE A 320 6.80 -18.94 -9.75
N LEU A 321 6.19 -18.62 -10.92
CA LEU A 321 5.05 -19.39 -11.45
C LEU A 321 5.43 -20.85 -11.75
N ASP A 322 6.57 -21.10 -12.37
CA ASP A 322 7.05 -22.46 -12.66
C ASP A 322 7.37 -23.25 -11.37
N SER A 323 7.90 -22.57 -10.34
CA SER A 323 8.18 -23.19 -9.05
C SER A 323 6.90 -23.51 -8.28
N LEU A 324 5.89 -22.63 -8.36
CA LEU A 324 4.56 -22.88 -7.82
C LEU A 324 3.92 -24.12 -8.47
N LEU A 325 4.06 -24.27 -9.80
CA LEU A 325 3.57 -25.44 -10.53
C LEU A 325 4.30 -26.73 -10.11
N ARG A 326 5.60 -26.67 -9.76
CA ARG A 326 6.37 -27.82 -9.24
C ARG A 326 5.99 -28.16 -7.80
N LEU A 327 5.78 -27.14 -6.94
CA LEU A 327 5.37 -27.30 -5.56
C LEU A 327 3.96 -27.90 -5.46
N ARG A 328 3.09 -27.64 -6.45
CA ARG A 328 1.74 -28.19 -6.62
C ARG A 328 0.83 -27.97 -5.40
N PRO A 329 0.70 -26.74 -4.84
CA PRO A 329 -0.26 -26.51 -3.78
C PRO A 329 -1.68 -26.85 -4.22
N LYS A 330 -2.53 -27.27 -3.28
CA LYS A 330 -3.94 -27.61 -3.56
C LYS A 330 -4.70 -26.39 -4.06
N LYS A 331 -4.42 -25.21 -3.48
CA LYS A 331 -5.06 -23.94 -3.80
C LYS A 331 -4.04 -22.83 -3.95
N VAL A 332 -4.36 -21.87 -4.79
CA VAL A 332 -3.64 -20.60 -4.93
C VAL A 332 -4.65 -19.47 -4.83
N VAL A 333 -4.36 -18.47 -4.01
CA VAL A 333 -5.12 -17.24 -3.92
C VAL A 333 -4.26 -16.11 -4.45
N TYR A 334 -4.65 -15.58 -5.60
CA TYR A 334 -3.93 -14.50 -6.28
C TYR A 334 -4.66 -13.18 -6.05
N ILE A 335 -4.01 -12.23 -5.42
CA ILE A 335 -4.45 -10.84 -5.27
C ILE A 335 -3.67 -10.01 -6.29
N SER A 336 -4.34 -9.17 -7.07
CA SER A 336 -3.68 -8.41 -8.13
C SER A 336 -4.27 -7.01 -8.28
N CYS A 337 -3.38 -6.01 -8.32
CA CYS A 337 -3.71 -4.63 -8.62
C CYS A 337 -3.69 -4.30 -10.14
N ASN A 338 -3.38 -5.28 -11.00
CA ASN A 338 -3.32 -5.10 -12.45
C ASN A 338 -3.98 -6.27 -13.19
N PRO A 339 -5.21 -6.09 -13.71
CA PRO A 339 -5.93 -7.16 -14.41
C PRO A 339 -5.25 -7.70 -15.68
N GLU A 340 -4.39 -6.90 -16.34
CA GLU A 340 -3.69 -7.33 -17.56
C GLU A 340 -2.60 -8.37 -17.23
N THR A 341 -1.74 -8.06 -16.24
CA THR A 341 -0.71 -9.01 -15.79
C THR A 341 -1.32 -10.20 -15.10
N LEU A 342 -2.43 -10.02 -14.38
CA LEU A 342 -3.22 -11.11 -13.83
C LEU A 342 -3.69 -12.07 -14.93
N ALA A 343 -4.28 -11.56 -16.03
CA ALA A 343 -4.74 -12.40 -17.14
C ALA A 343 -3.60 -13.21 -17.78
N ARG A 344 -2.40 -12.59 -17.91
CA ARG A 344 -1.18 -13.28 -18.38
C ARG A 344 -0.82 -14.47 -17.47
N ASP A 345 -0.76 -14.23 -16.18
CA ASP A 345 -0.33 -15.21 -15.19
C ASP A 345 -1.38 -16.33 -15.01
N LEU A 346 -2.67 -15.97 -15.05
CA LEU A 346 -3.77 -16.94 -15.02
C LEU A 346 -3.73 -17.88 -16.24
N LYS A 347 -3.41 -17.37 -17.44
CA LYS A 347 -3.24 -18.20 -18.64
C LYS A 347 -2.14 -19.25 -18.42
N HIS A 348 -1.02 -18.87 -17.81
CA HIS A 348 0.07 -19.79 -17.49
C HIS A 348 -0.38 -20.86 -16.48
N LEU A 349 -0.99 -20.47 -15.37
CA LEU A 349 -1.44 -21.38 -14.32
C LEU A 349 -2.55 -22.34 -14.79
N THR A 350 -3.54 -21.83 -15.54
CA THR A 350 -4.68 -22.65 -16.01
C THR A 350 -4.27 -23.61 -17.13
N GLY A 351 -3.28 -23.24 -17.94
CA GLY A 351 -2.67 -24.12 -18.94
C GLY A 351 -1.85 -25.27 -18.32
N ASN A 352 -1.42 -25.12 -17.05
CA ASN A 352 -0.50 -26.05 -16.39
C ASN A 352 -1.06 -26.66 -15.09
N GLY A 353 -2.34 -27.03 -15.07
CA GLY A 353 -2.89 -27.90 -14.03
C GLY A 353 -3.77 -27.24 -12.98
N TYR A 354 -4.04 -25.93 -13.09
CA TYR A 354 -5.02 -25.25 -12.22
C TYR A 354 -6.30 -24.90 -12.96
N ARG A 355 -7.40 -24.80 -12.19
CA ARG A 355 -8.68 -24.25 -12.65
C ARG A 355 -9.08 -23.10 -11.76
N ILE A 356 -9.72 -22.09 -12.32
CA ILE A 356 -10.27 -20.99 -11.57
C ILE A 356 -11.58 -21.39 -10.93
N LYS A 357 -11.75 -21.06 -9.67
CA LYS A 357 -12.97 -21.28 -8.89
C LYS A 357 -13.74 -19.98 -8.73
N GLU A 358 -13.05 -18.89 -8.46
CA GLU A 358 -13.64 -17.61 -8.08
C GLU A 358 -12.82 -16.45 -8.65
N ILE A 359 -13.49 -15.40 -9.13
CA ILE A 359 -12.89 -14.13 -9.53
C ILE A 359 -13.71 -13.00 -8.91
N GLN A 360 -13.12 -12.26 -7.96
CA GLN A 360 -13.79 -11.18 -7.24
C GLN A 360 -13.01 -9.87 -7.39
N PRO A 361 -13.52 -8.91 -8.19
CA PRO A 361 -12.99 -7.54 -8.21
C PRO A 361 -13.42 -6.78 -6.94
N VAL A 362 -12.52 -5.91 -6.46
CA VAL A 362 -12.77 -5.01 -5.32
C VAL A 362 -12.29 -3.61 -5.69
N ASP A 363 -13.12 -2.60 -5.45
CA ASP A 363 -12.73 -1.22 -5.69
C ASP A 363 -11.92 -0.64 -4.52
N MET A 364 -10.62 -0.93 -4.53
CA MET A 364 -9.66 -0.40 -3.56
C MET A 364 -9.38 1.10 -3.72
N PHE A 365 -9.60 1.64 -4.92
CA PHE A 365 -9.18 3.00 -5.31
C PHE A 365 -10.32 3.75 -6.00
N PRO A 366 -11.40 4.10 -5.28
CA PRO A 366 -12.47 4.96 -5.81
C PRO A 366 -11.91 6.19 -6.52
N SER A 367 -12.61 6.65 -7.56
CA SER A 367 -12.25 7.77 -8.42
C SER A 367 -11.05 7.55 -9.36
N THR A 368 -10.34 6.43 -9.24
CA THR A 368 -9.24 6.07 -10.16
C THR A 368 -9.63 4.93 -11.10
N GLY A 369 -8.82 4.66 -12.14
CA GLY A 369 -9.02 3.52 -13.05
C GLY A 369 -8.56 2.17 -12.51
N HIS A 370 -8.00 2.11 -11.31
CA HIS A 370 -7.43 0.89 -10.74
C HIS A 370 -8.49 0.00 -10.09
N VAL A 371 -8.29 -1.32 -10.19
CA VAL A 371 -9.13 -2.36 -9.58
C VAL A 371 -8.22 -3.42 -8.98
N GLU A 372 -8.49 -3.82 -7.73
CA GLU A 372 -7.92 -5.02 -7.15
C GLU A 372 -8.80 -6.23 -7.49
N THR A 373 -8.19 -7.38 -7.72
CA THR A 373 -8.94 -8.60 -8.04
C THR A 373 -8.36 -9.77 -7.26
N VAL A 374 -9.22 -10.46 -6.50
CA VAL A 374 -8.88 -11.73 -5.85
C VAL A 374 -9.33 -12.88 -6.73
N VAL A 375 -8.42 -13.81 -7.02
CA VAL A 375 -8.71 -15.02 -7.78
C VAL A 375 -8.37 -16.26 -6.96
N GLY A 376 -9.36 -17.11 -6.75
CA GLY A 376 -9.17 -18.42 -6.16
C GLY A 376 -8.93 -19.47 -7.24
N LEU A 377 -7.79 -20.15 -7.19
CA LEU A 377 -7.46 -21.27 -8.07
C LEU A 377 -7.37 -22.57 -7.28
N GLN A 378 -7.75 -23.65 -7.92
CA GLN A 378 -7.67 -25.00 -7.38
C GLN A 378 -6.95 -25.91 -8.40
N ARG A 379 -6.14 -26.81 -7.91
CA ARG A 379 -5.49 -27.82 -8.74
C ARG A 379 -6.54 -28.74 -9.38
N LYS A 380 -6.33 -29.17 -10.62
CA LYS A 380 -7.34 -29.91 -11.41
C LYS A 380 -7.52 -31.36 -10.98
N ASP A 381 -6.51 -31.95 -10.34
CA ASP A 381 -6.49 -33.36 -9.91
C ASP A 381 -7.06 -33.60 -8.48
N ILE A 382 -7.76 -32.60 -7.93
CA ILE A 382 -8.45 -32.67 -6.62
C ILE A 382 -9.86 -32.11 -6.69
#